data_eb3556485ee302cbae5f09066e9ae671
#
_entry.id   eb3556485ee302cbae5f09066e9ae671
#
_cell.length_a   1.000
_cell.length_b   1.000
_cell.length_c   1.000
_cell.angle_alpha   90.00
_cell.angle_beta   90.00
_cell.angle_gamma   90.00
#
_symmetry.space_group_name_H-M   'P 1'
#
loop_
_entity.id
_entity.type
_entity.pdbx_description
1 polymer ?
#
loop_
_entity_poly.entity_id
_entity_poly.type
_entity_poly.pdbx_seq_one_letter_code
_entity_poly.pdbx_strand_id
1 'polypeptide(L)'
;MIKVIDFHEQLDLKSFINSYCREASHIILKDKNTQVRDEAVNYTELDDHSFIVDYTNNGYYTNDSRYMGKAFITVNDWFNNITLQPNIIFRKEDLKWLISNVEWENIFDITLNALIYLDEIKIDPHVVFNFNHQNKPSAQCLKSFKGQNIDSESKFYINKLAMLSSINPVFVTKEINLPYNARTIDKVMLKTKFKLPKSAYQNLNKKAIQKQMQSINIYEKDKLQLKPYIVFLGFDFGYRGNSKYLFEYLTEQHSKYTVYFVTKDKKGDHFISPDHASINEVIEKASVVILESYLPDHIKPNGTIIQLWHGTPLKRLFLDSKEPKQNNDIYNYRARKYNKLIKQDYFITDVASINYVFESAFPMHETKIVSCGYPRNQYLLEYQTDSNEVDNIKQLLNLDKDKETILYTPTWRDNKENDFLLEFPEEIKSKYNIIYKYHEEDQSNKHKNDIDINQFETQQLILVSDIVISDYSSIIFDALTIDKKVYLYTPDFKDYDYHRGLYKHVYELINENQYFEKALLFKAIMDNQYNMINDKYINKNNDSYEAITQLIEDAMI
;
A
#
# COMPACT_ATOMS: atom_id res chain seq x y z
N MET A 1 -8.31 26.34 7.05
CA MET A 1 -9.74 26.05 6.77
C MET A 1 -9.89 25.74 5.29
N ILE A 2 -10.54 24.62 4.96
CA ILE A 2 -10.88 24.26 3.58
C ILE A 2 -12.27 24.79 3.21
N LYS A 3 -12.40 25.31 2.01
CA LYS A 3 -13.67 25.73 1.44
C LYS A 3 -13.96 24.89 0.19
N VAL A 4 -15.17 24.36 0.08
CA VAL A 4 -15.63 23.66 -1.12
C VAL A 4 -16.40 24.61 -2.00
N ILE A 5 -16.07 24.67 -3.28
CA ILE A 5 -16.75 25.49 -4.29
C ILE A 5 -17.44 24.59 -5.30
N ASP A 6 -18.75 24.77 -5.46
CA ASP A 6 -19.51 24.17 -6.54
C ASP A 6 -19.20 24.91 -7.85
N PHE A 7 -18.47 24.25 -8.71
CA PHE A 7 -18.04 24.81 -10.00
C PHE A 7 -19.14 24.62 -11.05
N HIS A 8 -19.45 25.68 -11.75
CA HIS A 8 -20.29 25.67 -12.95
C HIS A 8 -19.77 26.66 -13.98
N GLU A 9 -20.02 26.41 -15.25
CA GLU A 9 -19.46 27.15 -16.39
C GLU A 9 -19.69 28.68 -16.37
N GLN A 10 -20.71 29.15 -15.67
CA GLN A 10 -21.03 30.58 -15.57
C GLN A 10 -20.45 31.26 -14.32
N LEU A 11 -19.69 30.51 -13.48
CA LEU A 11 -19.13 31.06 -12.25
C LEU A 11 -17.90 31.91 -12.58
N ASP A 12 -17.94 33.20 -12.21
CA ASP A 12 -16.71 33.98 -12.11
C ASP A 12 -15.89 33.51 -10.90
N LEU A 13 -15.11 32.45 -11.12
CA LEU A 13 -14.35 31.79 -10.09
C LEU A 13 -13.39 32.73 -9.37
N LYS A 14 -12.80 33.69 -10.08
CA LYS A 14 -11.84 34.66 -9.52
C LYS A 14 -12.53 35.61 -8.53
N SER A 15 -13.65 36.19 -8.93
CA SER A 15 -14.43 37.06 -8.04
C SER A 15 -15.00 36.28 -6.86
N PHE A 16 -15.46 35.06 -7.08
CA PHE A 16 -16.00 34.18 -6.04
C PHE A 16 -14.94 33.86 -4.98
N ILE A 17 -13.73 33.45 -5.36
CA ILE A 17 -12.66 33.17 -4.43
C ILE A 17 -12.27 34.39 -3.62
N ASN A 18 -12.20 35.55 -4.25
CA ASN A 18 -11.84 36.79 -3.56
C ASN A 18 -12.92 37.27 -2.56
N SER A 19 -14.17 37.00 -2.84
CA SER A 19 -15.29 37.48 -2.03
C SER A 19 -15.71 36.50 -0.94
N TYR A 20 -15.86 35.23 -1.27
CA TYR A 20 -16.45 34.20 -0.40
C TYR A 20 -15.44 33.28 0.28
N CYS A 21 -14.20 33.25 -0.20
CA CYS A 21 -13.16 32.40 0.35
C CYS A 21 -12.04 33.17 1.08
N ARG A 22 -12.36 34.35 1.64
CA ARG A 22 -11.36 35.24 2.28
C ARG A 22 -10.56 34.53 3.38
N GLU A 23 -11.24 33.78 4.23
CA GLU A 23 -10.64 33.08 5.37
C GLU A 23 -10.14 31.66 5.03
N ALA A 24 -10.37 31.18 3.82
CA ALA A 24 -9.91 29.87 3.42
C ALA A 24 -8.40 29.90 3.13
N SER A 25 -7.67 28.90 3.62
CA SER A 25 -6.29 28.63 3.22
C SER A 25 -6.27 27.73 1.98
N HIS A 26 -7.22 26.79 1.90
CA HIS A 26 -7.32 25.81 0.82
C HIS A 26 -8.73 25.74 0.24
N ILE A 27 -8.81 25.30 -1.01
CA ILE A 27 -10.06 25.25 -1.79
C ILE A 27 -10.16 23.92 -2.52
N ILE A 28 -11.32 23.29 -2.45
CA ILE A 28 -11.71 22.16 -3.27
C ILE A 28 -12.70 22.66 -4.33
N LEU A 29 -12.41 22.37 -5.59
CA LEU A 29 -13.37 22.57 -6.68
C LEU A 29 -14.12 21.27 -6.91
N LYS A 30 -15.45 21.33 -6.90
CA LYS A 30 -16.28 20.18 -7.27
C LYS A 30 -17.31 20.60 -8.33
N ASP A 31 -17.70 19.66 -9.16
CA ASP A 31 -18.86 19.81 -10.04
C ASP A 31 -20.06 19.01 -9.50
N LYS A 32 -21.16 19.02 -10.25
CA LYS A 32 -22.41 18.35 -9.88
C LYS A 32 -22.30 16.82 -9.70
N ASN A 33 -21.22 16.23 -10.22
CA ASN A 33 -21.01 14.79 -10.18
C ASN A 33 -19.97 14.38 -9.12
N THR A 34 -19.41 15.37 -8.41
CA THR A 34 -18.38 15.16 -7.40
C THR A 34 -18.99 15.17 -6.01
N GLN A 35 -18.76 14.13 -5.25
CA GLN A 35 -19.11 14.04 -3.84
C GLN A 35 -17.84 14.21 -3.00
N VAL A 36 -17.78 15.27 -2.21
CA VAL A 36 -16.66 15.52 -1.29
C VAL A 36 -17.03 14.96 0.06
N ARG A 37 -16.22 14.08 0.60
CA ARG A 37 -16.45 13.47 1.92
C ARG A 37 -16.07 14.44 3.04
N ASP A 38 -16.65 14.22 4.21
CA ASP A 38 -16.41 15.06 5.39
C ASP A 38 -14.94 15.04 5.82
N GLU A 39 -14.24 13.92 5.65
CA GLU A 39 -12.81 13.81 5.94
C GLU A 39 -11.96 14.76 5.09
N ALA A 40 -12.36 15.00 3.84
CA ALA A 40 -11.68 15.95 2.97
C ALA A 40 -11.89 17.39 3.41
N VAL A 41 -13.08 17.72 3.90
CA VAL A 41 -13.42 19.08 4.37
C VAL A 41 -12.80 19.37 5.73
N ASN A 42 -12.70 18.34 6.57
CA ASN A 42 -12.16 18.44 7.92
C ASN A 42 -10.65 18.10 7.99
N TYR A 43 -9.98 18.02 6.86
CA TYR A 43 -8.57 17.73 6.80
C TYR A 43 -7.77 18.81 7.55
N THR A 44 -7.01 18.39 8.56
CA THR A 44 -6.37 19.31 9.51
C THR A 44 -4.89 19.60 9.20
N GLU A 45 -4.29 18.84 8.29
CA GLU A 45 -2.85 18.92 8.02
C GLU A 45 -2.50 19.77 6.80
N LEU A 46 -3.17 20.87 6.71
CA LEU A 46 -2.89 21.87 5.69
C LEU A 46 -1.58 22.59 6.03
N ASP A 47 -0.63 22.48 5.13
CA ASP A 47 0.56 23.30 5.12
C ASP A 47 0.52 24.29 3.93
N ASP A 48 1.65 24.86 3.58
CA ASP A 48 1.76 25.87 2.52
C ASP A 48 1.81 25.30 1.09
N HIS A 49 1.18 24.12 0.85
CA HIS A 49 1.17 23.45 -0.44
C HIS A 49 -0.24 23.13 -0.92
N SER A 50 -0.41 22.98 -2.23
CA SER A 50 -1.55 22.27 -2.80
C SER A 50 -1.33 20.76 -2.69
N PHE A 51 -2.42 20.01 -2.44
CA PHE A 51 -2.36 18.56 -2.25
C PHE A 51 -3.08 17.84 -3.37
N ILE A 52 -2.40 16.88 -3.97
CA ILE A 52 -3.05 15.90 -4.80
C ILE A 52 -3.52 14.77 -3.90
N VAL A 53 -4.81 14.50 -3.97
CA VAL A 53 -5.44 13.43 -3.22
C VAL A 53 -5.75 12.29 -4.17
N ASP A 54 -5.16 11.17 -3.87
CA ASP A 54 -5.39 9.95 -4.62
C ASP A 54 -6.72 9.36 -4.27
N TYR A 55 -7.52 9.14 -5.33
CA TYR A 55 -8.80 8.61 -5.12
C TYR A 55 -9.33 7.77 -6.26
N THR A 56 -10.11 6.82 -5.92
CA THR A 56 -10.84 6.02 -6.90
C THR A 56 -12.27 5.78 -6.49
N ASN A 57 -13.22 6.11 -7.31
CA ASN A 57 -14.58 5.64 -7.15
C ASN A 57 -14.78 4.22 -7.72
N ASN A 58 -14.00 3.84 -8.70
CA ASN A 58 -14.06 2.55 -9.37
C ASN A 58 -12.68 1.90 -9.48
N GLY A 59 -11.76 2.26 -8.62
CA GLY A 59 -10.39 1.76 -8.67
C GLY A 59 -9.51 2.36 -9.78
N TYR A 60 -9.94 3.45 -10.47
CA TYR A 60 -9.20 4.01 -11.60
C TYR A 60 -8.90 5.44 -11.45
N TYR A 61 -7.65 5.78 -11.19
CA TYR A 61 -7.36 7.14 -11.13
C TYR A 61 -5.93 7.44 -11.00
N THR A 62 -5.48 8.57 -11.56
CA THR A 62 -4.45 9.28 -10.96
C THR A 62 -3.70 10.29 -11.81
N ASN A 63 -3.01 11.15 -11.13
CA ASN A 63 -2.04 12.11 -11.57
C ASN A 63 -0.62 11.55 -11.66
N ASP A 64 -0.39 10.34 -11.21
CA ASP A 64 0.92 9.74 -11.12
C ASP A 64 1.03 8.51 -12.03
N SER A 65 2.12 8.42 -12.79
CA SER A 65 2.38 7.34 -13.73
C SER A 65 2.37 5.94 -13.08
N ARG A 66 2.65 5.84 -11.78
CA ARG A 66 2.59 4.58 -11.03
C ARG A 66 1.20 3.96 -11.02
N TYR A 67 0.14 4.77 -11.12
CA TYR A 67 -1.24 4.30 -11.12
C TYR A 67 -1.75 3.91 -12.51
N MET A 68 -1.01 4.17 -13.55
CA MET A 68 -1.41 3.82 -14.91
C MET A 68 -1.71 2.31 -15.07
N GLY A 69 -1.11 1.47 -14.24
CA GLY A 69 -1.42 0.04 -14.20
C GLY A 69 -2.89 -0.28 -13.90
N LYS A 70 -3.58 0.56 -13.12
CA LYS A 70 -5.02 0.41 -12.84
C LYS A 70 -5.88 0.50 -14.10
N ALA A 71 -5.45 1.32 -15.05
CA ALA A 71 -6.15 1.51 -16.30
C ALA A 71 -6.26 0.24 -17.17
N PHE A 72 -5.52 -0.80 -16.84
CA PHE A 72 -5.50 -2.06 -17.58
C PHE A 72 -6.35 -3.16 -17.00
N ILE A 73 -7.21 -2.87 -16.04
CA ILE A 73 -8.00 -3.88 -15.34
C ILE A 73 -9.02 -4.53 -16.25
N THR A 74 -9.77 -3.72 -16.98
CA THR A 74 -10.67 -4.18 -18.00
C THR A 74 -10.56 -3.34 -19.27
N VAL A 75 -10.90 -3.93 -20.41
CA VAL A 75 -10.92 -3.21 -21.69
C VAL A 75 -12.01 -2.13 -21.67
N ASN A 76 -13.15 -2.39 -21.04
CA ASN A 76 -14.23 -1.42 -20.92
C ASN A 76 -13.82 -0.24 -20.05
N ASP A 77 -13.17 -0.51 -18.92
CA ASP A 77 -12.70 0.54 -18.02
C ASP A 77 -11.67 1.42 -18.70
N TRP A 78 -10.75 0.81 -19.44
CA TRP A 78 -9.77 1.56 -20.22
C TRP A 78 -10.42 2.53 -21.22
N PHE A 79 -11.49 2.14 -21.89
CA PHE A 79 -12.13 2.95 -22.91
C PHE A 79 -13.18 3.91 -22.38
N ASN A 80 -13.94 3.49 -21.37
CA ASN A 80 -15.16 4.17 -20.96
C ASN A 80 -14.99 4.99 -19.66
N ASN A 81 -14.17 4.52 -18.73
CA ASN A 81 -14.18 4.99 -17.34
C ASN A 81 -12.86 5.57 -16.87
N ILE A 82 -11.83 5.64 -17.70
CA ILE A 82 -10.58 6.22 -17.25
C ILE A 82 -10.75 7.72 -17.13
N THR A 83 -11.02 8.12 -15.94
CA THR A 83 -10.83 9.50 -15.51
C THR A 83 -9.39 9.63 -15.05
N LEU A 84 -8.61 10.27 -15.87
CA LEU A 84 -7.26 10.69 -15.48
C LEU A 84 -7.32 12.06 -14.79
N GLN A 85 -8.43 12.37 -14.15
CA GLN A 85 -8.61 13.62 -13.46
C GLN A 85 -8.01 13.53 -12.06
N PRO A 86 -6.96 14.27 -11.77
CA PRO A 86 -6.44 14.38 -10.42
C PRO A 86 -7.41 15.18 -9.54
N ASN A 87 -7.48 14.79 -8.28
CA ASN A 87 -8.22 15.52 -7.29
C ASN A 87 -7.24 16.38 -6.49
N ILE A 88 -7.48 17.65 -6.47
CA ILE A 88 -6.57 18.60 -5.84
C ILE A 88 -7.30 19.40 -4.77
N ILE A 89 -6.74 19.41 -3.57
CA ILE A 89 -7.00 20.43 -2.57
C ILE A 89 -6.02 21.56 -2.87
N PHE A 90 -6.50 22.61 -3.51
CA PHE A 90 -5.66 23.72 -3.90
C PHE A 90 -5.32 24.61 -2.71
N ARG A 91 -4.06 24.96 -2.51
CA ARG A 91 -3.73 26.16 -1.78
C ARG A 91 -4.38 27.36 -2.51
N LYS A 92 -5.01 28.22 -1.77
CA LYS A 92 -5.80 29.33 -2.35
C LYS A 92 -5.00 30.20 -3.33
N GLU A 93 -3.74 30.47 -3.01
CA GLU A 93 -2.89 31.31 -3.87
C GLU A 93 -2.49 30.59 -5.16
N ASP A 94 -2.25 29.28 -5.11
CA ASP A 94 -1.98 28.46 -6.30
C ASP A 94 -3.20 28.45 -7.24
N LEU A 95 -4.39 28.27 -6.69
CA LEU A 95 -5.62 28.32 -7.49
C LEU A 95 -5.84 29.69 -8.12
N LYS A 96 -5.62 30.77 -7.37
CA LYS A 96 -5.70 32.13 -7.91
C LYS A 96 -4.72 32.36 -9.05
N TRP A 97 -3.50 31.86 -8.89
CA TRP A 97 -2.50 31.95 -9.93
C TRP A 97 -2.93 31.18 -11.19
N LEU A 98 -3.36 29.93 -11.04
CA LEU A 98 -3.82 29.09 -12.16
C LEU A 98 -4.95 29.74 -12.95
N ILE A 99 -6.04 30.14 -12.28
CA ILE A 99 -7.19 30.73 -12.96
C ILE A 99 -6.91 32.09 -13.63
N SER A 100 -5.80 32.73 -13.27
CA SER A 100 -5.39 34.01 -13.83
C SER A 100 -4.37 33.93 -14.94
N ASN A 101 -3.61 32.83 -15.02
CA ASN A 101 -2.44 32.72 -15.90
C ASN A 101 -2.51 31.57 -16.91
N VAL A 102 -3.49 30.65 -16.79
CA VAL A 102 -3.63 29.51 -17.69
C VAL A 102 -5.02 29.48 -18.35
N GLU A 103 -5.08 28.84 -19.51
CA GLU A 103 -6.34 28.60 -20.22
C GLU A 103 -7.11 27.44 -19.61
N TRP A 104 -8.37 27.66 -19.27
CA TRP A 104 -9.26 26.64 -18.71
C TRP A 104 -10.72 26.88 -19.12
N GLU A 105 -11.48 25.83 -19.32
CA GLU A 105 -12.91 25.83 -19.58
C GLU A 105 -13.68 25.04 -18.53
N ASN A 106 -13.02 24.12 -17.85
CA ASN A 106 -13.63 23.25 -16.86
C ASN A 106 -12.66 22.92 -15.72
N ILE A 107 -13.12 22.22 -14.68
CA ILE A 107 -12.28 21.83 -13.52
C ILE A 107 -11.11 20.96 -13.97
N PHE A 108 -11.33 20.09 -14.95
CA PHE A 108 -10.28 19.20 -15.43
C PHE A 108 -9.10 19.97 -16.00
N ASP A 109 -9.37 21.04 -16.74
CA ASP A 109 -8.32 21.92 -17.25
C ASP A 109 -7.51 22.56 -16.13
N ILE A 110 -8.18 23.03 -15.09
CA ILE A 110 -7.52 23.64 -13.92
C ILE A 110 -6.62 22.61 -13.22
N THR A 111 -7.12 21.40 -12.98
CA THR A 111 -6.35 20.35 -12.32
C THR A 111 -5.18 19.85 -13.17
N LEU A 112 -5.37 19.75 -14.48
CA LEU A 112 -4.30 19.39 -15.41
C LEU A 112 -3.20 20.46 -15.45
N ASN A 113 -3.58 21.73 -15.47
CA ASN A 113 -2.63 22.84 -15.42
C ASN A 113 -1.87 22.88 -14.08
N ALA A 114 -2.52 22.52 -12.97
CA ALA A 114 -1.84 22.44 -11.67
C ALA A 114 -0.69 21.42 -11.70
N LEU A 115 -0.91 20.25 -12.28
CA LEU A 115 0.13 19.21 -12.42
C LEU A 115 1.33 19.65 -13.27
N ILE A 116 1.15 20.65 -14.12
CA ILE A 116 2.17 21.07 -15.08
C ILE A 116 2.93 22.29 -14.59
N TYR A 117 2.23 23.21 -13.93
CA TYR A 117 2.76 24.54 -13.63
C TYR A 117 3.04 24.80 -12.15
N LEU A 118 2.51 23.99 -11.23
CA LEU A 118 2.88 24.13 -9.84
C LEU A 118 4.17 23.33 -9.57
N ASP A 119 5.17 24.03 -9.05
CA ASP A 119 6.51 23.46 -8.80
C ASP A 119 6.47 22.40 -7.70
N GLU A 120 5.61 22.61 -6.69
CA GLU A 120 5.47 21.72 -5.55
C GLU A 120 4.00 21.41 -5.29
N ILE A 121 3.61 20.17 -5.55
CA ILE A 121 2.31 19.63 -5.14
C ILE A 121 2.58 18.37 -4.30
N LYS A 122 2.11 18.38 -3.07
CA LYS A 122 2.20 17.18 -2.23
C LYS A 122 1.15 16.17 -2.64
N ILE A 123 1.52 14.90 -2.60
CA ILE A 123 0.58 13.79 -2.79
C ILE A 123 0.17 13.30 -1.41
N ASP A 124 -1.11 13.43 -1.08
CA ASP A 124 -1.69 12.88 0.12
C ASP A 124 -2.75 11.83 -0.24
N PRO A 125 -2.50 10.55 0.00
CA PRO A 125 -3.42 9.47 -0.32
C PRO A 125 -4.60 9.35 0.68
N HIS A 126 -4.68 10.19 1.71
CA HIS A 126 -5.61 10.03 2.81
C HIS A 126 -6.98 10.68 2.59
N VAL A 127 -7.08 11.53 1.60
CA VAL A 127 -8.32 12.25 1.31
C VAL A 127 -9.05 11.58 0.16
N VAL A 128 -10.26 11.13 0.41
CA VAL A 128 -11.06 10.37 -0.53
C VAL A 128 -12.20 11.21 -1.08
N PHE A 129 -12.32 11.24 -2.41
CA PHE A 129 -13.44 11.86 -3.11
C PHE A 129 -14.20 10.81 -3.91
N ASN A 130 -15.49 10.93 -4.03
CA ASN A 130 -16.29 10.13 -4.93
C ASN A 130 -16.52 10.89 -6.23
N PHE A 131 -15.93 10.40 -7.32
CA PHE A 131 -16.15 10.94 -8.65
C PHE A 131 -16.92 10.00 -9.53
N ASN A 132 -17.81 10.56 -10.31
CA ASN A 132 -18.48 9.86 -11.38
C ASN A 132 -18.29 10.67 -12.66
N HIS A 133 -17.06 10.67 -13.19
CA HIS A 133 -16.70 11.58 -14.26
C HIS A 133 -16.31 10.94 -15.57
N GLN A 134 -16.84 11.56 -16.63
CA GLN A 134 -16.37 11.42 -18.00
C GLN A 134 -15.78 12.75 -18.53
N ASN A 135 -15.26 13.61 -17.69
CA ASN A 135 -14.72 14.88 -18.14
C ASN A 135 -13.43 14.70 -18.91
N LYS A 136 -13.24 15.53 -19.91
CA LYS A 136 -12.07 15.55 -20.79
C LYS A 136 -11.46 16.94 -20.75
N PRO A 137 -10.12 17.07 -20.91
CA PRO A 137 -9.50 18.35 -21.08
C PRO A 137 -10.07 19.04 -22.32
N SER A 138 -10.27 20.35 -22.24
CA SER A 138 -10.73 21.13 -23.38
C SER A 138 -9.68 21.15 -24.49
N ALA A 139 -10.14 21.34 -25.73
CA ALA A 139 -9.23 21.48 -26.86
C ALA A 139 -8.32 22.71 -26.72
N GLN A 140 -8.82 23.76 -26.09
CA GLN A 140 -8.07 25.00 -25.86
C GLN A 140 -6.97 24.78 -24.82
N CYS A 141 -7.28 24.15 -23.69
CA CYS A 141 -6.28 23.79 -22.69
C CYS A 141 -5.17 22.93 -23.28
N LEU A 142 -5.52 21.89 -24.05
CA LEU A 142 -4.50 21.03 -24.69
C LEU A 142 -3.63 21.77 -25.71
N LYS A 143 -4.17 22.78 -26.40
CA LYS A 143 -3.39 23.62 -27.33
C LYS A 143 -2.39 24.52 -26.59
N SER A 144 -2.71 24.96 -25.39
CA SER A 144 -1.83 25.85 -24.62
C SER A 144 -0.50 25.18 -24.23
N PHE A 145 -0.46 23.85 -24.19
CA PHE A 145 0.77 23.08 -23.91
C PHE A 145 1.70 22.90 -25.10
N LYS A 146 1.28 23.30 -26.30
CA LYS A 146 2.08 23.16 -27.49
C LYS A 146 3.34 24.02 -27.43
N GLY A 147 4.52 23.37 -27.56
CA GLY A 147 5.81 24.06 -27.53
C GLY A 147 6.31 24.44 -26.13
N GLN A 148 5.59 24.10 -25.07
CA GLN A 148 6.01 24.35 -23.70
C GLN A 148 7.08 23.36 -23.24
N ASN A 149 8.00 23.83 -22.40
CA ASN A 149 8.97 22.96 -21.74
C ASN A 149 8.32 22.33 -20.50
N ILE A 150 7.74 21.15 -20.70
CA ILE A 150 7.02 20.41 -19.67
C ILE A 150 7.90 19.24 -19.22
N ASP A 151 7.90 18.90 -17.93
CA ASP A 151 8.65 17.76 -17.40
C ASP A 151 8.21 16.42 -18.02
N SER A 152 9.03 15.37 -17.84
CA SER A 152 8.80 14.08 -18.48
C SER A 152 7.58 13.33 -17.99
N GLU A 153 7.20 13.50 -16.72
CA GLU A 153 6.03 12.82 -16.13
C GLU A 153 4.75 13.49 -16.58
N SER A 154 4.68 14.80 -16.50
CA SER A 154 3.55 15.59 -17.03
C SER A 154 3.34 15.36 -18.53
N LYS A 155 4.42 15.29 -19.32
CA LYS A 155 4.35 14.91 -20.75
C LYS A 155 3.75 13.53 -20.96
N PHE A 156 4.15 12.54 -20.17
CA PHE A 156 3.58 11.20 -20.24
C PHE A 156 2.08 11.20 -19.94
N TYR A 157 1.69 11.90 -18.89
CA TYR A 157 0.30 12.03 -18.47
C TYR A 157 -0.56 12.69 -19.54
N ILE A 158 -0.13 13.83 -20.09
CA ILE A 158 -0.82 14.55 -21.17
C ILE A 158 -0.96 13.67 -22.42
N ASN A 159 0.10 12.96 -22.78
CA ASN A 159 0.10 12.07 -23.93
C ASN A 159 -0.88 10.91 -23.74
N LYS A 160 -0.98 10.39 -22.53
CA LYS A 160 -1.93 9.33 -22.17
C LYS A 160 -3.38 9.84 -22.25
N LEU A 161 -3.64 11.03 -21.74
CA LEU A 161 -4.95 11.70 -21.88
C LEU A 161 -5.34 11.88 -23.35
N ALA A 162 -4.40 12.34 -24.18
CA ALA A 162 -4.64 12.52 -25.59
C ALA A 162 -4.98 11.20 -26.31
N MET A 163 -4.30 10.12 -25.95
CA MET A 163 -4.63 8.79 -26.46
C MET A 163 -6.04 8.35 -26.08
N LEU A 164 -6.38 8.49 -24.81
CA LEU A 164 -7.64 7.99 -24.25
C LEU A 164 -8.84 8.83 -24.68
N SER A 165 -8.70 10.14 -24.70
CA SER A 165 -9.80 11.04 -25.04
C SER A 165 -10.10 11.14 -26.53
N SER A 166 -9.32 10.50 -27.39
CA SER A 166 -9.44 10.63 -28.86
C SER A 166 -9.47 12.08 -29.38
N ILE A 167 -8.96 13.02 -28.57
CA ILE A 167 -8.87 14.42 -28.95
C ILE A 167 -7.81 14.55 -30.04
N ASN A 168 -8.07 15.40 -31.02
CA ASN A 168 -7.08 15.68 -32.06
C ASN A 168 -5.82 16.28 -31.40
N PRO A 169 -4.70 15.58 -31.40
CA PRO A 169 -3.59 15.93 -30.52
C PRO A 169 -2.70 16.98 -31.17
N VAL A 170 -3.25 18.15 -31.38
CA VAL A 170 -2.48 19.29 -31.93
C VAL A 170 -1.27 19.61 -31.04
N PHE A 171 -1.30 19.23 -29.78
CA PHE A 171 -0.22 19.48 -28.84
C PHE A 171 0.82 18.32 -28.76
N VAL A 172 0.49 17.12 -29.22
CA VAL A 172 1.48 16.02 -29.27
C VAL A 172 2.35 16.24 -30.52
N THR A 173 3.37 17.03 -30.38
CA THR A 173 4.32 17.34 -31.45
C THR A 173 5.44 16.30 -31.52
N LYS A 174 6.22 16.32 -32.60
CA LYS A 174 7.42 15.49 -32.75
C LYS A 174 8.47 15.75 -31.64
N GLU A 175 8.36 16.87 -30.96
CA GLU A 175 9.29 17.36 -29.94
C GLU A 175 8.97 16.81 -28.54
N ILE A 176 7.82 16.17 -28.33
CA ILE A 176 7.47 15.59 -27.05
C ILE A 176 8.23 14.28 -26.86
N ASN A 177 9.16 14.28 -25.93
CA ASN A 177 9.84 13.07 -25.50
C ASN A 177 8.99 12.36 -24.45
N LEU A 178 8.66 11.10 -24.69
CA LEU A 178 7.99 10.28 -23.72
C LEU A 178 8.95 9.90 -22.59
N PRO A 179 8.46 9.79 -21.34
CA PRO A 179 9.27 9.39 -20.21
C PRO A 179 9.83 7.97 -20.42
N TYR A 180 10.90 7.67 -19.71
CA TYR A 180 11.60 6.39 -19.80
C TYR A 180 10.68 5.18 -19.56
N ASN A 181 9.77 5.30 -18.63
CA ASN A 181 8.82 4.25 -18.24
C ASN A 181 7.63 4.08 -19.22
N ALA A 182 7.54 4.89 -20.29
CA ALA A 182 6.48 4.72 -21.27
C ALA A 182 6.67 3.42 -22.05
N ARG A 183 5.60 2.63 -22.16
CA ARG A 183 5.62 1.36 -22.88
C ARG A 183 5.85 1.56 -24.38
N THR A 184 6.47 0.59 -25.01
CA THR A 184 6.73 0.62 -26.46
C THR A 184 5.45 0.85 -27.26
N ILE A 185 4.34 0.22 -26.87
CA ILE A 185 3.05 0.39 -27.55
C ILE A 185 2.53 1.82 -27.44
N ASP A 186 2.66 2.48 -26.31
CA ASP A 186 2.26 3.87 -26.12
C ASP A 186 3.09 4.79 -27.02
N LYS A 187 4.41 4.54 -27.12
CA LYS A 187 5.31 5.29 -28.01
C LYS A 187 4.94 5.14 -29.49
N VAL A 188 4.61 3.91 -29.91
CA VAL A 188 4.17 3.64 -31.28
C VAL A 188 2.83 4.31 -31.57
N MET A 189 1.86 4.18 -30.65
CA MET A 189 0.53 4.77 -30.80
C MET A 189 0.58 6.28 -30.91
N LEU A 190 1.40 6.95 -30.10
CA LEU A 190 1.58 8.39 -30.20
C LEU A 190 2.21 8.83 -31.52
N LYS A 191 3.23 8.10 -32.01
CA LYS A 191 3.87 8.39 -33.29
C LYS A 191 2.95 8.20 -34.48
N THR A 192 2.02 7.28 -34.43
CA THR A 192 1.10 6.96 -35.54
C THR A 192 -0.17 7.79 -35.52
N LYS A 193 -0.57 8.35 -34.39
CA LYS A 193 -1.83 9.08 -34.21
C LYS A 193 -2.04 10.20 -35.23
N PHE A 194 -0.99 10.91 -35.58
CA PHE A 194 -1.05 12.01 -36.56
C PHE A 194 -1.14 11.60 -38.04
N LYS A 195 -0.84 10.33 -38.30
CA LYS A 195 -0.75 9.82 -39.68
C LYS A 195 -1.98 9.02 -40.09
N LEU A 196 -2.89 8.77 -39.17
CA LEU A 196 -4.05 7.90 -39.37
C LEU A 196 -5.36 8.66 -39.20
N PRO A 197 -6.40 8.32 -39.99
CA PRO A 197 -7.76 8.76 -39.71
C PRO A 197 -8.17 8.40 -38.30
N LYS A 198 -9.02 9.24 -37.66
CA LYS A 198 -9.47 9.08 -36.26
C LYS A 198 -10.01 7.68 -36.00
N SER A 199 -10.84 7.14 -36.90
CA SER A 199 -11.42 5.81 -36.76
C SER A 199 -10.38 4.70 -36.81
N ALA A 200 -9.41 4.80 -37.72
CA ALA A 200 -8.33 3.83 -37.82
C ALA A 200 -7.43 3.84 -36.59
N TYR A 201 -7.11 5.04 -36.05
CA TYR A 201 -6.36 5.17 -34.84
C TYR A 201 -7.10 4.57 -33.64
N GLN A 202 -8.40 4.85 -33.49
CA GLN A 202 -9.23 4.30 -32.42
C GLN A 202 -9.24 2.76 -32.47
N ASN A 203 -9.39 2.17 -33.66
CA ASN A 203 -9.38 0.73 -33.83
C ASN A 203 -8.02 0.10 -33.49
N LEU A 204 -6.92 0.73 -33.88
CA LEU A 204 -5.58 0.27 -33.53
C LEU A 204 -5.33 0.35 -32.01
N ASN A 205 -5.72 1.46 -31.41
CA ASN A 205 -5.62 1.64 -29.96
C ASN A 205 -6.41 0.57 -29.22
N LYS A 206 -7.67 0.34 -29.63
CA LYS A 206 -8.52 -0.71 -29.08
C LYS A 206 -7.86 -2.09 -29.17
N LYS A 207 -7.37 -2.47 -30.37
CA LYS A 207 -6.68 -3.75 -30.57
C LYS A 207 -5.42 -3.89 -29.73
N ALA A 208 -4.61 -2.82 -29.63
CA ALA A 208 -3.39 -2.82 -28.82
C ALA A 208 -3.71 -3.04 -27.34
N ILE A 209 -4.73 -2.36 -26.82
CA ILE A 209 -5.16 -2.52 -25.43
C ILE A 209 -5.75 -3.91 -25.21
N GLN A 210 -6.60 -4.41 -26.12
CA GLN A 210 -7.16 -5.75 -26.02
C GLN A 210 -6.07 -6.82 -25.99
N LYS A 211 -5.05 -6.72 -26.87
CA LYS A 211 -3.92 -7.64 -26.87
C LYS A 211 -3.16 -7.60 -25.55
N GLN A 212 -2.96 -6.42 -24.98
CA GLN A 212 -2.31 -6.26 -23.69
C GLN A 212 -3.15 -6.86 -22.55
N MET A 213 -4.46 -6.60 -22.56
CA MET A 213 -5.39 -7.16 -21.56
C MET A 213 -5.47 -8.69 -21.63
N GLN A 214 -5.40 -9.29 -22.81
CA GLN A 214 -5.32 -10.74 -22.96
C GLN A 214 -4.11 -11.35 -22.26
N SER A 215 -2.98 -10.61 -22.20
CA SER A 215 -1.78 -11.07 -21.49
C SER A 215 -1.88 -10.97 -19.96
N ILE A 216 -2.87 -10.26 -19.43
CA ILE A 216 -3.03 -10.01 -17.99
C ILE A 216 -3.72 -11.18 -17.29
N ASN A 217 -4.28 -12.13 -18.03
CA ASN A 217 -4.96 -13.29 -17.47
C ASN A 217 -6.08 -12.86 -16.49
N ILE A 218 -7.09 -12.16 -17.00
CA ILE A 218 -8.23 -11.68 -16.21
C ILE A 218 -8.89 -12.84 -15.50
N TYR A 219 -9.13 -12.65 -14.20
CA TYR A 219 -9.68 -13.64 -13.32
C TYR A 219 -11.13 -13.27 -12.94
N GLU A 220 -12.04 -14.18 -13.17
CA GLU A 220 -13.41 -14.14 -12.68
C GLU A 220 -13.66 -15.39 -11.84
N LYS A 221 -14.47 -15.27 -10.77
CA LYS A 221 -14.90 -16.43 -9.99
C LYS A 221 -15.94 -17.22 -10.80
N ASP A 222 -15.65 -18.49 -11.01
CA ASP A 222 -16.57 -19.41 -11.69
C ASP A 222 -17.61 -19.94 -10.71
N LYS A 223 -18.82 -20.25 -11.20
CA LYS A 223 -19.87 -20.91 -10.42
C LYS A 223 -19.57 -22.43 -10.33
N LEU A 224 -18.52 -22.78 -9.65
CA LEU A 224 -18.16 -24.17 -9.38
C LEU A 224 -18.84 -24.68 -8.13
N GLN A 225 -19.05 -26.01 -8.05
CA GLN A 225 -19.44 -26.65 -6.80
C GLN A 225 -18.24 -26.63 -5.85
N LEU A 226 -18.31 -25.77 -4.86
CA LEU A 226 -17.29 -25.65 -3.82
C LEU A 226 -17.33 -26.85 -2.87
N LYS A 227 -16.20 -27.15 -2.26
CA LYS A 227 -16.06 -28.19 -1.25
C LYS A 227 -15.91 -27.57 0.13
N PRO A 228 -16.49 -28.16 1.18
CA PRO A 228 -16.53 -27.58 2.52
C PRO A 228 -15.19 -27.73 3.25
N TYR A 229 -14.13 -27.11 2.69
CA TYR A 229 -12.83 -27.02 3.33
C TYR A 229 -12.22 -25.63 3.16
N ILE A 230 -11.28 -25.32 4.04
CA ILE A 230 -10.54 -24.08 4.12
C ILE A 230 -9.11 -24.32 3.65
N VAL A 231 -8.56 -23.42 2.84
CA VAL A 231 -7.16 -23.48 2.39
C VAL A 231 -6.42 -22.23 2.81
N PHE A 232 -5.30 -22.40 3.49
CA PHE A 232 -4.38 -21.35 3.88
C PHE A 232 -3.21 -21.23 2.90
N LEU A 233 -2.90 -19.99 2.51
CA LEU A 233 -1.74 -19.61 1.73
C LEU A 233 -0.96 -18.56 2.52
N GLY A 234 0.07 -19.00 3.24
CA GLY A 234 0.96 -18.11 3.98
C GLY A 234 1.81 -17.23 3.04
N PHE A 235 2.53 -16.28 3.62
CA PHE A 235 3.46 -15.43 2.88
C PHE A 235 4.54 -16.31 2.23
N ASP A 236 4.65 -16.24 0.89
CA ASP A 236 5.54 -17.07 0.08
C ASP A 236 5.44 -18.59 0.37
N PHE A 237 4.24 -19.05 0.71
CA PHE A 237 3.96 -20.42 1.15
C PHE A 237 4.69 -20.86 2.42
N GLY A 238 5.18 -19.92 3.21
CA GLY A 238 5.79 -20.21 4.51
C GLY A 238 4.74 -20.55 5.58
N TYR A 239 5.07 -21.46 6.47
CA TYR A 239 4.26 -21.78 7.66
C TYR A 239 4.64 -20.86 8.80
N ARG A 240 4.15 -19.62 8.75
CA ARG A 240 4.50 -18.53 9.67
C ARG A 240 3.45 -17.42 9.65
N GLY A 241 3.59 -16.43 10.55
CA GLY A 241 2.78 -15.21 10.55
C GLY A 241 1.31 -15.42 10.89
N ASN A 242 0.46 -14.52 10.43
CA ASN A 242 -0.97 -14.52 10.74
C ASN A 242 -1.68 -15.82 10.33
N SER A 243 -1.33 -16.35 9.17
CA SER A 243 -1.91 -17.58 8.65
C SER A 243 -1.58 -18.80 9.51
N LYS A 244 -0.36 -18.89 10.06
CA LYS A 244 0.01 -19.97 10.97
C LYS A 244 -0.79 -19.94 12.26
N TYR A 245 -0.84 -18.80 12.94
CA TYR A 245 -1.53 -18.68 14.23
C TYR A 245 -3.04 -18.92 14.11
N LEU A 246 -3.67 -18.43 13.04
CA LEU A 246 -5.09 -18.72 12.80
C LEU A 246 -5.33 -20.19 12.43
N PHE A 247 -4.41 -20.80 11.66
CA PHE A 247 -4.50 -22.22 11.30
C PHE A 247 -4.40 -23.11 12.53
N GLU A 248 -3.44 -22.85 13.43
CA GLU A 248 -3.25 -23.58 14.69
C GLU A 248 -4.50 -23.43 15.56
N TYR A 249 -5.02 -22.23 15.73
CA TYR A 249 -6.27 -21.98 16.46
C TYR A 249 -7.46 -22.77 15.90
N LEU A 250 -7.67 -22.74 14.59
CA LEU A 250 -8.78 -23.46 13.96
C LEU A 250 -8.65 -24.99 14.07
N THR A 251 -7.44 -25.52 13.97
CA THR A 251 -7.21 -26.97 14.07
C THR A 251 -7.33 -27.48 15.50
N GLU A 252 -6.97 -26.69 16.49
CA GLU A 252 -7.03 -27.06 17.91
C GLU A 252 -8.42 -26.86 18.51
N GLN A 253 -9.07 -25.71 18.22
CA GLN A 253 -10.32 -25.32 18.87
C GLN A 253 -11.57 -25.65 18.04
N HIS A 254 -11.43 -25.81 16.72
CA HIS A 254 -12.56 -25.99 15.79
C HIS A 254 -12.38 -27.20 14.89
N SER A 255 -12.25 -28.38 15.47
CA SER A 255 -12.03 -29.67 14.76
C SER A 255 -13.14 -30.05 13.77
N LYS A 256 -14.28 -29.31 13.74
CA LYS A 256 -15.35 -29.49 12.77
C LYS A 256 -14.95 -29.09 11.33
N TYR A 257 -13.90 -28.26 11.17
CA TYR A 257 -13.46 -27.81 9.86
C TYR A 257 -12.39 -28.73 9.28
N THR A 258 -12.50 -28.98 7.99
CA THR A 258 -11.40 -29.55 7.21
C THR A 258 -10.53 -28.39 6.75
N VAL A 259 -9.31 -28.33 7.24
CA VAL A 259 -8.38 -27.23 7.02
C VAL A 259 -7.09 -27.75 6.38
N TYR A 260 -6.63 -27.09 5.33
CA TYR A 260 -5.34 -27.38 4.68
C TYR A 260 -4.45 -26.14 4.67
N PHE A 261 -3.17 -26.34 4.89
CA PHE A 261 -2.14 -25.30 4.74
C PHE A 261 -1.19 -25.66 3.60
N VAL A 262 -1.03 -24.76 2.64
CA VAL A 262 -0.15 -24.94 1.50
C VAL A 262 1.25 -24.46 1.87
N THR A 263 2.18 -25.39 2.06
CA THR A 263 3.55 -25.06 2.48
C THR A 263 4.56 -26.17 2.12
N LYS A 264 5.84 -25.78 2.07
CA LYS A 264 6.98 -26.71 1.99
C LYS A 264 7.59 -27.01 3.38
N ASP A 265 7.25 -26.21 4.39
CA ASP A 265 7.90 -26.22 5.70
C ASP A 265 7.40 -27.36 6.61
N LYS A 266 6.22 -27.90 6.35
CA LYS A 266 5.55 -28.93 7.15
C LYS A 266 5.02 -30.06 6.27
N LYS A 267 4.85 -31.23 6.89
CA LYS A 267 4.26 -32.43 6.27
C LYS A 267 3.22 -33.03 7.22
N GLY A 268 2.22 -33.69 6.67
CA GLY A 268 1.13 -34.35 7.41
C GLY A 268 -0.22 -34.15 6.71
N ASP A 269 -1.28 -34.64 7.30
CA ASP A 269 -2.62 -34.71 6.67
C ASP A 269 -3.23 -33.32 6.38
N HIS A 270 -2.83 -32.31 7.12
CA HIS A 270 -3.29 -30.93 6.95
C HIS A 270 -2.38 -30.08 6.05
N PHE A 271 -1.26 -30.64 5.56
CA PHE A 271 -0.27 -29.87 4.79
C PHE A 271 -0.16 -30.34 3.36
N ILE A 272 -0.21 -29.39 2.41
CA ILE A 272 -0.12 -29.69 0.98
C ILE A 272 1.08 -28.92 0.42
N SER A 273 1.92 -29.61 -0.34
CA SER A 273 3.03 -28.96 -1.03
C SER A 273 2.52 -28.00 -2.13
N PRO A 274 3.07 -26.79 -2.26
CA PRO A 274 2.73 -25.89 -3.38
C PRO A 274 3.10 -26.47 -4.75
N ASP A 275 3.98 -27.49 -4.80
CA ASP A 275 4.36 -28.19 -6.03
C ASP A 275 3.46 -29.43 -6.30
N HIS A 276 2.43 -29.68 -5.49
CA HIS A 276 1.51 -30.80 -5.69
C HIS A 276 0.70 -30.63 -6.98
N ALA A 277 0.61 -31.68 -7.78
CA ALA A 277 -0.04 -31.61 -9.11
C ALA A 277 -1.49 -31.10 -9.09
N SER A 278 -2.25 -31.35 -8.00
CA SER A 278 -3.64 -30.94 -7.84
C SER A 278 -3.81 -29.64 -7.05
N ILE A 279 -2.72 -28.90 -6.73
CA ILE A 279 -2.81 -27.76 -5.82
C ILE A 279 -3.78 -26.66 -6.32
N ASN A 280 -3.75 -26.38 -7.62
CA ASN A 280 -4.65 -25.38 -8.20
C ASN A 280 -6.12 -25.81 -8.05
N GLU A 281 -6.44 -27.09 -8.34
CA GLU A 281 -7.79 -27.61 -8.17
C GLU A 281 -8.26 -27.58 -6.72
N VAL A 282 -7.39 -27.89 -5.76
CA VAL A 282 -7.69 -27.81 -4.33
C VAL A 282 -8.05 -26.38 -3.94
N ILE A 283 -7.25 -25.39 -4.37
CA ILE A 283 -7.51 -23.98 -4.03
C ILE A 283 -8.76 -23.45 -4.77
N GLU A 284 -8.94 -23.80 -6.05
CA GLU A 284 -10.10 -23.38 -6.85
C GLU A 284 -11.44 -23.87 -6.29
N LYS A 285 -11.46 -25.04 -5.67
CA LYS A 285 -12.67 -25.67 -5.12
C LYS A 285 -12.90 -25.41 -3.63
N ALA A 286 -11.99 -24.74 -2.93
CA ALA A 286 -12.15 -24.43 -1.52
C ALA A 286 -13.33 -23.48 -1.29
N SER A 287 -14.14 -23.72 -0.25
CA SER A 287 -15.18 -22.78 0.18
C SER A 287 -14.57 -21.47 0.70
N VAL A 288 -13.44 -21.57 1.40
CA VAL A 288 -12.74 -20.42 1.92
C VAL A 288 -11.23 -20.53 1.62
N VAL A 289 -10.65 -19.45 1.13
CA VAL A 289 -9.22 -19.33 0.92
C VAL A 289 -8.69 -18.15 1.75
N ILE A 290 -7.74 -18.44 2.62
CA ILE A 290 -7.12 -17.47 3.52
C ILE A 290 -5.73 -17.13 3.00
N LEU A 291 -5.47 -15.84 2.81
CA LEU A 291 -4.26 -15.30 2.22
C LEU A 291 -3.51 -14.41 3.21
N GLU A 292 -2.19 -14.38 3.12
CA GLU A 292 -1.35 -13.43 3.87
C GLU A 292 -0.52 -12.51 2.95
N SER A 293 -0.60 -12.71 1.63
CA SER A 293 0.14 -11.96 0.63
C SER A 293 -0.62 -11.88 -0.69
N TYR A 294 0.08 -11.49 -1.76
CA TYR A 294 -0.48 -11.50 -3.10
C TYR A 294 -0.75 -12.93 -3.60
N LEU A 295 -1.92 -13.11 -4.19
CA LEU A 295 -2.26 -14.37 -4.84
C LEU A 295 -1.37 -14.58 -6.09
N PRO A 296 -0.71 -15.73 -6.25
CA PRO A 296 0.01 -16.06 -7.48
C PRO A 296 -0.88 -15.99 -8.72
N ASP A 297 -0.31 -15.59 -9.86
CA ASP A 297 -1.10 -15.31 -11.08
C ASP A 297 -1.87 -16.54 -11.61
N HIS A 298 -1.33 -17.73 -11.43
CA HIS A 298 -1.93 -19.00 -11.89
C HIS A 298 -3.01 -19.56 -10.96
N ILE A 299 -3.15 -19.03 -9.74
CA ILE A 299 -4.12 -19.49 -8.74
C ILE A 299 -5.41 -18.66 -8.84
N LYS A 300 -6.56 -19.34 -8.90
CA LYS A 300 -7.87 -18.72 -9.12
C LYS A 300 -8.94 -19.28 -8.15
N PRO A 301 -8.96 -18.85 -6.89
CA PRO A 301 -9.97 -19.30 -5.93
C PRO A 301 -11.38 -18.88 -6.36
N ASN A 302 -12.36 -19.77 -6.22
CA ASN A 302 -13.77 -19.47 -6.52
C ASN A 302 -14.61 -19.23 -5.26
N GLY A 303 -14.14 -19.70 -4.11
CA GLY A 303 -14.80 -19.46 -2.82
C GLY A 303 -14.51 -18.07 -2.25
N THR A 304 -14.88 -17.90 -0.99
CA THR A 304 -14.64 -16.66 -0.25
C THR A 304 -13.15 -16.49 0.03
N ILE A 305 -12.62 -15.32 -0.28
CA ILE A 305 -11.21 -14.96 -0.08
C ILE A 305 -11.09 -14.00 1.10
N ILE A 306 -10.36 -14.41 2.13
CA ILE A 306 -10.05 -13.61 3.31
C ILE A 306 -8.55 -13.27 3.28
N GLN A 307 -8.23 -12.00 3.13
CA GLN A 307 -6.86 -11.50 3.17
C GLN A 307 -6.49 -11.09 4.59
N LEU A 308 -5.55 -11.79 5.20
CA LEU A 308 -5.05 -11.45 6.56
C LEU A 308 -4.02 -10.33 6.53
N TRP A 309 -3.32 -10.16 5.40
CA TRP A 309 -2.13 -9.35 5.29
C TRP A 309 -1.05 -9.74 6.32
N HIS A 310 0.08 -9.06 6.31
CA HIS A 310 1.26 -9.44 7.11
C HIS A 310 1.75 -8.31 8.03
N GLY A 311 0.83 -7.47 8.49
CA GLY A 311 1.10 -6.44 9.50
C GLY A 311 0.80 -5.02 9.05
N THR A 312 0.82 -4.10 10.00
CA THR A 312 0.56 -2.69 9.80
C THR A 312 1.68 -2.05 8.97
N PRO A 313 1.37 -1.45 7.81
CA PRO A 313 2.41 -0.98 6.90
C PRO A 313 2.99 0.35 7.34
N LEU A 314 4.31 0.47 7.28
CA LEU A 314 5.03 1.75 7.39
C LEU A 314 5.33 2.30 6.01
N LYS A 315 5.76 1.42 5.10
CA LYS A 315 6.14 1.75 3.71
C LYS A 315 4.91 1.85 2.83
N ARG A 316 4.97 2.70 1.83
CA ARG A 316 3.94 2.76 0.81
C ARG A 316 3.84 1.43 0.07
N LEU A 317 2.62 0.93 -0.04
CA LEU A 317 2.30 -0.36 -0.62
C LEU A 317 1.83 -0.21 -2.06
N PHE A 318 1.93 -1.26 -2.83
CA PHE A 318 1.38 -1.54 -4.15
C PHE A 318 1.18 -0.28 -5.03
N LEU A 319 -0.04 0.29 -5.05
CA LEU A 319 -0.35 1.43 -5.91
C LEU A 319 0.22 2.75 -5.39
N ASP A 320 0.46 2.85 -4.09
CA ASP A 320 1.08 4.02 -3.46
C ASP A 320 2.61 3.97 -3.53
N SER A 321 3.20 2.80 -3.80
CA SER A 321 4.66 2.66 -3.84
C SER A 321 5.26 3.38 -5.05
N LYS A 322 6.42 4.01 -4.83
CA LYS A 322 7.26 4.51 -5.92
C LYS A 322 7.98 3.33 -6.57
N GLU A 323 7.70 3.10 -7.85
CA GLU A 323 8.39 2.05 -8.58
C GLU A 323 9.64 2.60 -9.26
N PRO A 324 10.71 1.80 -9.36
CA PRO A 324 11.90 2.20 -10.08
C PRO A 324 11.57 2.57 -11.53
N LYS A 325 12.04 3.70 -12.00
CA LYS A 325 11.85 4.17 -13.39
C LYS A 325 12.33 3.16 -14.46
N GLN A 326 13.13 2.21 -14.05
CA GLN A 326 13.71 1.16 -14.91
C GLN A 326 12.79 -0.05 -15.13
N ASN A 327 11.72 -0.20 -14.33
CA ASN A 327 10.79 -1.32 -14.49
C ASN A 327 9.80 -1.07 -15.62
N ASN A 328 10.14 -1.51 -16.83
CA ASN A 328 9.28 -1.37 -18.01
C ASN A 328 8.01 -2.22 -17.97
N ASP A 329 7.93 -3.21 -17.09
CA ASP A 329 6.78 -4.13 -16.96
C ASP A 329 5.86 -3.78 -15.79
N ILE A 330 6.09 -2.66 -15.12
CA ILE A 330 5.34 -2.29 -13.92
C ILE A 330 3.83 -2.21 -14.16
N TYR A 331 3.40 -1.73 -15.33
CA TYR A 331 1.97 -1.64 -15.64
C TYR A 331 1.33 -3.02 -15.73
N ASN A 332 1.98 -3.99 -16.39
CA ASN A 332 1.48 -5.35 -16.48
C ASN A 332 1.49 -6.03 -15.11
N TYR A 333 2.55 -5.86 -14.34
CA TYR A 333 2.65 -6.37 -12.97
C TYR A 333 1.50 -5.84 -12.11
N ARG A 334 1.31 -4.53 -12.05
CA ARG A 334 0.25 -3.91 -11.25
C ARG A 334 -1.14 -4.34 -11.71
N ALA A 335 -1.38 -4.42 -13.02
CA ALA A 335 -2.65 -4.85 -13.57
C ALA A 335 -2.97 -6.31 -13.20
N ARG A 336 -1.99 -7.23 -13.29
CA ARG A 336 -2.17 -8.62 -12.86
C ARG A 336 -2.52 -8.71 -11.37
N LYS A 337 -1.77 -8.04 -10.51
CA LYS A 337 -2.02 -8.06 -9.06
C LYS A 337 -3.35 -7.39 -8.71
N TYR A 338 -3.65 -6.25 -9.30
CA TYR A 338 -4.92 -5.57 -9.11
C TYR A 338 -6.11 -6.48 -9.44
N ASN A 339 -6.05 -7.19 -10.56
CA ASN A 339 -7.11 -8.10 -11.00
C ASN A 339 -7.37 -9.24 -10.00
N LYS A 340 -6.37 -9.66 -9.24
CA LYS A 340 -6.50 -10.63 -8.15
C LYS A 340 -7.06 -9.98 -6.88
N LEU A 341 -6.53 -8.82 -6.53
CA LEU A 341 -6.92 -8.10 -5.32
C LEU A 341 -8.40 -7.68 -5.31
N ILE A 342 -8.94 -7.29 -6.47
CA ILE A 342 -10.35 -6.91 -6.61
C ILE A 342 -11.34 -8.05 -6.30
N LYS A 343 -10.88 -9.30 -6.29
CA LYS A 343 -11.70 -10.48 -6.03
C LYS A 343 -11.66 -10.93 -4.57
N GLN A 344 -10.99 -10.20 -3.70
CA GLN A 344 -11.00 -10.45 -2.26
C GLN A 344 -12.33 -10.03 -1.65
N ASP A 345 -12.89 -10.86 -0.81
CA ASP A 345 -14.18 -10.59 -0.15
C ASP A 345 -13.98 -9.84 1.17
N TYR A 346 -12.97 -10.25 1.94
CA TYR A 346 -12.62 -9.63 3.22
C TYR A 346 -11.14 -9.29 3.30
N PHE A 347 -10.85 -8.19 3.97
CA PHE A 347 -9.49 -7.75 4.28
C PHE A 347 -9.36 -7.42 5.77
N ILE A 348 -8.46 -8.11 6.45
CA ILE A 348 -8.25 -7.96 7.89
C ILE A 348 -7.22 -6.87 8.13
N THR A 349 -7.53 -5.98 9.07
CA THR A 349 -6.63 -4.92 9.52
C THR A 349 -6.53 -4.91 11.05
N ASP A 350 -5.47 -4.30 11.56
CA ASP A 350 -5.26 -4.23 13.01
C ASP A 350 -6.28 -3.31 13.68
N VAL A 351 -6.35 -2.05 13.23
CA VAL A 351 -7.28 -1.04 13.75
C VAL A 351 -7.89 -0.22 12.61
N ALA A 352 -9.08 0.32 12.84
CA ALA A 352 -9.79 1.11 11.83
C ALA A 352 -9.02 2.37 11.40
N SER A 353 -8.23 2.96 12.30
CA SER A 353 -7.41 4.14 12.01
C SER A 353 -6.33 3.92 10.94
N ILE A 354 -6.02 2.66 10.57
CA ILE A 354 -5.05 2.30 9.52
C ILE A 354 -5.72 1.93 8.18
N ASN A 355 -7.04 1.80 8.12
CA ASN A 355 -7.75 1.31 6.93
C ASN A 355 -7.47 2.16 5.69
N TYR A 356 -7.32 3.46 5.85
CA TYR A 356 -7.02 4.38 4.75
C TYR A 356 -5.78 3.98 3.95
N VAL A 357 -4.78 3.36 4.59
CA VAL A 357 -3.56 2.86 3.93
C VAL A 357 -3.91 1.79 2.91
N PHE A 358 -4.74 0.84 3.32
CA PHE A 358 -5.16 -0.27 2.46
C PHE A 358 -6.14 0.19 1.39
N GLU A 359 -7.06 1.08 1.72
CA GLU A 359 -7.99 1.70 0.77
C GLU A 359 -7.27 2.51 -0.31
N SER A 360 -6.18 3.17 0.04
CA SER A 360 -5.34 3.89 -0.93
C SER A 360 -4.51 2.93 -1.79
N ALA A 361 -3.86 1.96 -1.16
CA ALA A 361 -2.92 1.08 -1.84
C ALA A 361 -3.57 -0.01 -2.71
N PHE A 362 -4.79 -0.46 -2.36
CA PHE A 362 -5.45 -1.61 -2.97
C PHE A 362 -6.86 -1.28 -3.50
N PRO A 363 -7.39 -2.05 -4.47
CA PRO A 363 -8.76 -1.89 -4.95
C PRO A 363 -9.77 -2.50 -3.97
N MET A 364 -10.24 -1.70 -3.02
CA MET A 364 -11.10 -2.14 -1.91
C MET A 364 -12.61 -1.92 -2.12
N HIS A 365 -13.04 -1.49 -3.30
CA HIS A 365 -14.43 -1.07 -3.52
C HIS A 365 -15.50 -2.16 -3.35
N GLU A 366 -15.15 -3.44 -3.53
CA GLU A 366 -16.02 -4.58 -3.26
C GLU A 366 -15.58 -5.40 -2.02
N THR A 367 -14.42 -5.08 -1.45
CA THR A 367 -13.83 -5.79 -0.32
C THR A 367 -14.31 -5.20 1.00
N LYS A 368 -14.80 -6.05 1.90
CA LYS A 368 -15.16 -5.62 3.24
C LYS A 368 -13.93 -5.62 4.14
N ILE A 369 -13.57 -4.45 4.67
CA ILE A 369 -12.48 -4.34 5.66
C ILE A 369 -13.04 -4.68 7.04
N VAL A 370 -12.30 -5.53 7.77
CA VAL A 370 -12.62 -5.95 9.13
C VAL A 370 -11.43 -5.63 10.04
N SER A 371 -11.60 -4.66 10.93
CA SER A 371 -10.56 -4.20 11.84
C SER A 371 -10.70 -4.91 13.19
N CYS A 372 -10.17 -6.14 13.26
CA CYS A 372 -10.27 -7.01 14.44
C CYS A 372 -8.91 -7.38 15.03
N GLY A 373 -7.82 -6.80 14.55
CA GLY A 373 -6.48 -7.21 14.92
C GLY A 373 -5.92 -8.33 14.04
N TYR A 374 -4.69 -8.71 14.33
CA TYR A 374 -4.00 -9.77 13.62
C TYR A 374 -3.86 -11.03 14.50
N PRO A 375 -4.05 -12.25 13.95
CA PRO A 375 -3.87 -13.51 14.68
C PRO A 375 -2.54 -13.63 15.44
N ARG A 376 -1.45 -13.20 14.84
CA ARG A 376 -0.13 -13.21 15.48
C ARG A 376 0.00 -12.25 16.66
N ASN A 377 -0.78 -11.15 16.66
CA ASN A 377 -0.82 -10.19 17.75
C ASN A 377 -1.72 -10.69 18.87
N GLN A 378 -2.79 -11.44 18.55
CA GLN A 378 -3.60 -12.12 19.55
C GLN A 378 -2.76 -13.14 20.33
N TYR A 379 -1.93 -13.93 19.68
CA TYR A 379 -0.96 -14.79 20.35
C TYR A 379 -0.08 -14.02 21.35
N LEU A 380 0.45 -12.85 20.96
CA LEU A 380 1.23 -12.02 21.87
C LEU A 380 0.45 -11.61 23.12
N LEU A 381 -0.80 -11.17 22.96
CA LEU A 381 -1.66 -10.76 24.07
C LEU A 381 -2.02 -11.93 24.99
N GLU A 382 -2.25 -13.11 24.46
CA GLU A 382 -2.58 -14.31 25.22
C GLU A 382 -1.38 -14.81 26.03
N TYR A 383 -0.18 -14.80 25.45
CA TYR A 383 1.01 -15.40 26.07
C TYR A 383 1.92 -14.42 26.80
N GLN A 384 1.67 -13.09 26.75
CA GLN A 384 2.53 -12.10 27.43
C GLN A 384 2.62 -12.31 28.94
N THR A 385 1.60 -12.90 29.57
CA THR A 385 1.54 -13.20 31.00
C THR A 385 1.79 -14.68 31.32
N ASP A 386 1.98 -15.53 30.32
CA ASP A 386 2.30 -16.95 30.52
C ASP A 386 3.80 -17.12 30.83
N SER A 387 4.09 -17.17 32.12
CA SER A 387 5.47 -17.34 32.59
C SER A 387 6.12 -18.63 32.10
N ASN A 388 5.35 -19.71 31.91
CA ASN A 388 5.89 -20.99 31.46
C ASN A 388 6.38 -20.89 30.00
N GLU A 389 5.58 -20.28 29.11
CA GLU A 389 5.96 -20.10 27.71
C GLU A 389 7.15 -19.14 27.60
N VAL A 390 7.10 -17.99 28.29
CA VAL A 390 8.19 -17.00 28.29
C VAL A 390 9.49 -17.62 28.84
N ASP A 391 9.44 -18.35 29.97
CA ASP A 391 10.61 -18.97 30.58
C ASP A 391 11.18 -20.10 29.70
N ASN A 392 10.32 -20.89 29.07
CA ASN A 392 10.73 -21.92 28.13
C ASN A 392 11.50 -21.31 26.95
N ILE A 393 10.97 -20.26 26.32
CA ILE A 393 11.64 -19.57 25.20
C ILE A 393 12.97 -18.97 25.68
N LYS A 394 13.01 -18.29 26.82
CA LYS A 394 14.24 -17.73 27.40
C LYS A 394 15.31 -18.80 27.65
N GLN A 395 14.90 -19.96 28.14
CA GLN A 395 15.79 -21.10 28.36
C GLN A 395 16.35 -21.65 27.03
N LEU A 396 15.49 -21.84 26.03
CA LEU A 396 15.91 -22.32 24.70
C LEU A 396 16.87 -21.35 24.03
N LEU A 397 16.72 -20.06 24.28
CA LEU A 397 17.61 -19.00 23.77
C LEU A 397 18.86 -18.79 24.64
N ASN A 398 18.99 -19.53 25.77
CA ASN A 398 20.09 -19.40 26.72
C ASN A 398 20.28 -17.96 27.23
N LEU A 399 19.17 -17.25 27.50
CA LEU A 399 19.20 -15.87 27.98
C LEU A 399 19.48 -15.84 29.49
N ASP A 400 20.29 -14.87 29.91
CA ASP A 400 20.53 -14.56 31.31
C ASP A 400 19.23 -13.99 31.93
N LYS A 401 18.68 -14.67 32.95
CA LYS A 401 17.40 -14.29 33.57
C LYS A 401 17.45 -12.98 34.35
N ASP A 402 18.64 -12.55 34.75
CA ASP A 402 18.85 -11.34 35.53
C ASP A 402 19.04 -10.09 34.63
N LYS A 403 19.03 -10.27 33.30
CA LYS A 403 19.19 -9.20 32.33
C LYS A 403 17.91 -8.95 31.52
N GLU A 404 17.60 -7.68 31.28
CA GLU A 404 16.63 -7.33 30.23
C GLU A 404 17.13 -7.76 28.84
N THR A 405 16.20 -8.02 27.94
CA THR A 405 16.53 -8.53 26.60
C THR A 405 16.20 -7.49 25.53
N ILE A 406 17.19 -7.22 24.66
CA ILE A 406 17.04 -6.37 23.48
C ILE A 406 16.92 -7.27 22.24
N LEU A 407 15.82 -7.11 21.50
CA LEU A 407 15.67 -7.67 20.16
C LEU A 407 16.01 -6.59 19.11
N TYR A 408 17.04 -6.85 18.32
CA TYR A 408 17.38 -6.00 17.18
C TYR A 408 16.96 -6.68 15.87
N THR A 409 16.07 -6.02 15.10
CA THR A 409 15.49 -6.57 13.89
C THR A 409 15.37 -5.50 12.80
N PRO A 410 16.45 -5.25 12.03
CA PRO A 410 16.46 -4.28 10.96
C PRO A 410 15.76 -4.79 9.70
N THR A 411 15.20 -3.86 8.91
CA THR A 411 14.67 -4.16 7.57
C THR A 411 15.84 -4.40 6.60
N TRP A 412 15.66 -5.37 5.71
CA TRP A 412 16.60 -5.65 4.63
C TRP A 412 16.77 -4.45 3.68
N ARG A 413 17.99 -4.27 3.17
CA ARG A 413 18.37 -3.23 2.20
C ARG A 413 18.88 -3.86 0.91
N ASP A 414 18.41 -3.35 -0.23
CA ASP A 414 18.88 -3.75 -1.57
C ASP A 414 20.37 -3.39 -1.79
N ASN A 415 20.84 -2.32 -1.16
CA ASN A 415 22.23 -1.90 -1.22
C ASN A 415 23.01 -2.55 -0.09
N LYS A 416 24.07 -3.30 -0.45
CA LYS A 416 24.92 -4.05 0.48
C LYS A 416 25.89 -3.20 1.31
N GLU A 417 25.63 -1.92 1.50
CA GLU A 417 26.44 -1.08 2.39
C GLU A 417 26.05 -1.39 3.84
N ASN A 418 26.93 -2.09 4.53
CA ASN A 418 26.75 -2.62 5.88
C ASN A 418 26.74 -1.56 7.01
N ASP A 419 26.73 -0.26 6.71
CA ASP A 419 26.84 0.82 7.70
C ASP A 419 25.60 0.96 8.60
N PHE A 420 24.50 0.27 8.28
CA PHE A 420 23.26 0.35 9.04
C PHE A 420 23.15 -0.67 10.18
N LEU A 421 24.07 -1.62 10.24
CA LEU A 421 24.00 -2.65 11.25
C LEU A 421 24.53 -2.16 12.60
N LEU A 422 23.75 -2.43 13.65
CA LEU A 422 24.16 -2.12 15.02
C LEU A 422 25.12 -3.22 15.52
N GLU A 423 26.27 -2.76 16.01
CA GLU A 423 27.13 -3.52 16.88
C GLU A 423 27.06 -2.91 18.27
N PHE A 424 26.52 -3.68 19.21
CA PHE A 424 26.37 -3.22 20.57
C PHE A 424 27.71 -3.22 21.29
N PRO A 425 28.07 -2.13 22.01
CA PRO A 425 29.28 -2.06 22.80
C PRO A 425 29.21 -2.98 24.03
N GLU A 426 30.36 -3.37 24.55
CA GLU A 426 30.45 -4.27 25.70
C GLU A 426 29.71 -3.76 26.93
N GLU A 427 29.61 -2.43 27.09
CA GLU A 427 28.86 -1.82 28.16
C GLU A 427 27.36 -2.19 28.13
N ILE A 428 26.75 -2.24 26.92
CA ILE A 428 25.36 -2.70 26.75
C ILE A 428 25.24 -4.20 26.92
N LYS A 429 26.12 -4.98 26.29
CA LYS A 429 26.12 -6.45 26.39
C LYS A 429 26.32 -6.96 27.81
N SER A 430 27.01 -6.20 28.65
CA SER A 430 27.15 -6.54 30.06
C SER A 430 25.84 -6.44 30.85
N LYS A 431 24.91 -5.54 30.45
CA LYS A 431 23.64 -5.27 31.13
C LYS A 431 22.44 -5.94 30.48
N TYR A 432 22.51 -6.23 29.18
CA TYR A 432 21.39 -6.75 28.42
C TYR A 432 21.75 -8.04 27.69
N ASN A 433 20.78 -8.92 27.53
CA ASN A 433 20.83 -9.95 26.51
C ASN A 433 20.57 -9.30 25.14
N ILE A 434 21.27 -9.75 24.11
CA ILE A 434 21.08 -9.19 22.76
C ILE A 434 20.67 -10.33 21.81
N ILE A 435 19.51 -10.17 21.17
CA ILE A 435 19.01 -11.05 20.12
C ILE A 435 19.08 -10.30 18.79
N TYR A 436 19.76 -10.85 17.81
CA TYR A 436 19.82 -10.32 16.45
C TYR A 436 18.91 -11.16 15.53
N LYS A 437 17.86 -10.57 14.98
CA LYS A 437 16.97 -11.19 13.99
C LYS A 437 17.08 -10.43 12.67
N TYR A 438 17.92 -10.90 11.79
CA TYR A 438 18.07 -10.37 10.44
C TYR A 438 17.05 -10.99 9.49
N HIS A 439 16.82 -10.32 8.35
CA HIS A 439 15.98 -10.88 7.29
C HIS A 439 16.60 -12.16 6.72
N GLU A 440 15.77 -13.12 6.33
CA GLU A 440 16.22 -14.44 5.82
C GLU A 440 17.16 -14.33 4.60
N GLU A 441 17.00 -13.30 3.78
CA GLU A 441 17.87 -13.03 2.62
C GLU A 441 19.23 -12.46 2.99
N ASP A 442 19.40 -11.96 4.22
CA ASP A 442 20.68 -11.43 4.68
C ASP A 442 21.59 -12.52 5.25
N GLN A 443 22.22 -13.26 4.35
CA GLN A 443 23.10 -14.37 4.70
C GLN A 443 24.45 -13.94 5.30
N SER A 444 24.83 -12.68 5.18
CA SER A 444 26.14 -12.18 5.62
C SER A 444 26.30 -12.10 7.14
N ASN A 445 25.20 -12.17 7.89
CA ASN A 445 25.14 -11.92 9.33
C ASN A 445 24.73 -13.12 10.19
N LYS A 446 24.80 -14.35 9.67
CA LYS A 446 24.37 -15.58 10.36
C LYS A 446 25.12 -15.94 11.66
N HIS A 447 26.20 -15.21 12.00
CA HIS A 447 27.11 -15.60 13.08
C HIS A 447 27.06 -14.72 14.33
N LYS A 448 26.05 -13.86 14.49
CA LYS A 448 25.99 -12.97 15.67
C LYS A 448 25.25 -13.55 16.87
N ASN A 449 24.49 -14.61 16.68
CA ASN A 449 23.81 -15.32 17.78
C ASN A 449 24.50 -16.67 18.00
N ASP A 450 24.65 -17.09 19.25
CA ASP A 450 25.17 -18.39 19.62
C ASP A 450 24.20 -19.55 19.30
N ILE A 451 22.94 -19.22 19.02
CA ILE A 451 21.85 -20.15 18.71
C ILE A 451 21.24 -19.78 17.37
N ASP A 452 20.78 -20.78 16.62
CA ASP A 452 20.02 -20.53 15.38
C ASP A 452 18.66 -19.89 15.68
N ILE A 453 18.62 -18.58 15.50
CA ILE A 453 17.43 -17.77 15.80
C ILE A 453 16.29 -18.02 14.82
N ASN A 454 16.55 -18.65 13.65
CA ASN A 454 15.55 -18.89 12.62
C ASN A 454 14.55 -19.99 12.99
N GLN A 455 14.85 -20.80 13.99
CA GLN A 455 13.90 -21.77 14.55
C GLN A 455 12.79 -21.14 15.38
N PHE A 456 12.91 -19.84 15.74
CA PHE A 456 11.92 -19.10 16.53
C PHE A 456 11.10 -18.17 15.63
N GLU A 457 9.79 -18.14 15.88
CA GLU A 457 8.92 -17.13 15.32
C GLU A 457 9.27 -15.74 15.85
N THR A 458 9.04 -14.74 15.04
CA THR A 458 9.27 -13.33 15.45
C THR A 458 8.49 -12.97 16.70
N GLN A 459 7.25 -13.46 16.83
CA GLN A 459 6.39 -13.24 17.99
C GLN A 459 6.99 -13.82 19.27
N GLN A 460 7.60 -15.00 19.21
CA GLN A 460 8.30 -15.62 20.36
C GLN A 460 9.48 -14.76 20.81
N LEU A 461 10.20 -14.16 19.87
CA LEU A 461 11.32 -13.26 20.20
C LEU A 461 10.82 -11.93 20.81
N ILE A 462 9.70 -11.41 20.34
CA ILE A 462 9.06 -10.22 20.92
C ILE A 462 8.59 -10.52 22.34
N LEU A 463 7.97 -11.67 22.58
CA LEU A 463 7.48 -12.09 23.90
C LEU A 463 8.57 -12.00 24.97
N VAL A 464 9.75 -12.52 24.67
CA VAL A 464 10.89 -12.58 25.63
C VAL A 464 11.72 -11.30 25.70
N SER A 465 11.45 -10.34 24.81
CA SER A 465 12.18 -9.07 24.77
C SER A 465 11.53 -8.02 25.67
N ASP A 466 12.34 -7.13 26.23
CA ASP A 466 11.91 -5.95 26.97
C ASP A 466 12.00 -4.70 26.08
N ILE A 467 12.97 -4.72 25.17
CA ILE A 467 13.25 -3.64 24.22
C ILE A 467 13.31 -4.22 22.82
N VAL A 468 12.63 -3.56 21.87
CA VAL A 468 12.72 -3.87 20.42
C VAL A 468 13.35 -2.69 19.71
N ILE A 469 14.41 -2.95 18.96
CA ILE A 469 15.05 -1.96 18.09
C ILE A 469 14.82 -2.38 16.65
N SER A 470 14.18 -1.51 15.90
CA SER A 470 13.90 -1.76 14.48
C SER A 470 14.00 -0.45 13.67
N ASP A 471 13.54 -0.46 12.44
CA ASP A 471 13.55 0.71 11.56
C ASP A 471 12.19 0.88 10.83
N TYR A 472 12.02 0.28 9.64
CA TYR A 472 10.82 0.43 8.80
C TYR A 472 9.99 -0.86 8.74
N SER A 473 10.01 -1.66 9.78
CA SER A 473 9.31 -2.95 9.86
C SER A 473 8.01 -2.86 10.66
N SER A 474 6.99 -3.59 10.22
CA SER A 474 5.71 -3.72 10.95
C SER A 474 5.84 -4.36 12.33
N ILE A 475 6.96 -5.01 12.63
CA ILE A 475 7.26 -5.62 13.94
C ILE A 475 7.16 -4.62 15.11
N ILE A 476 7.38 -3.31 14.84
CA ILE A 476 7.22 -2.27 15.85
C ILE A 476 5.80 -2.22 16.41
N PHE A 477 4.79 -2.41 15.54
CA PHE A 477 3.39 -2.44 15.97
C PHE A 477 3.09 -3.72 16.78
N ASP A 478 3.65 -4.86 16.35
CA ASP A 478 3.51 -6.12 17.10
C ASP A 478 4.10 -5.97 18.51
N ALA A 479 5.28 -5.37 18.64
CA ALA A 479 5.91 -5.12 19.94
C ALA A 479 5.10 -4.15 20.82
N LEU A 480 4.57 -3.09 20.23
CA LEU A 480 3.73 -2.11 20.92
C LEU A 480 2.38 -2.69 21.39
N THR A 481 1.87 -3.74 20.73
CA THR A 481 0.65 -4.44 21.15
C THR A 481 0.76 -4.97 22.59
N ILE A 482 1.95 -5.37 23.02
CA ILE A 482 2.24 -5.85 24.39
C ILE A 482 3.19 -4.93 25.16
N ASP A 483 3.10 -3.63 24.90
CA ASP A 483 3.79 -2.56 25.65
C ASP A 483 5.32 -2.67 25.72
N LYS A 484 5.96 -3.30 24.73
CA LYS A 484 7.43 -3.32 24.68
C LYS A 484 7.97 -1.93 24.36
N LYS A 485 9.15 -1.60 24.92
CA LYS A 485 9.86 -0.36 24.56
C LYS A 485 10.39 -0.49 23.12
N VAL A 486 9.96 0.40 22.23
CA VAL A 486 10.38 0.39 20.82
C VAL A 486 11.25 1.59 20.52
N TYR A 487 12.49 1.34 20.10
CA TYR A 487 13.41 2.35 19.60
C TYR A 487 13.61 2.18 18.11
N LEU A 488 13.61 3.29 17.37
CA LEU A 488 13.76 3.31 15.93
C LEU A 488 15.16 3.80 15.54
N TYR A 489 15.94 2.91 14.95
CA TYR A 489 17.24 3.26 14.41
C TYR A 489 17.17 3.43 12.90
N THR A 490 17.17 4.67 12.42
CA THR A 490 16.89 5.02 11.04
C THR A 490 17.92 6.01 10.47
N PRO A 491 19.21 5.60 10.38
CA PRO A 491 20.28 6.50 9.93
C PRO A 491 20.08 6.98 8.49
N ASP A 492 19.37 6.22 7.66
CA ASP A 492 19.07 6.48 6.25
C ASP A 492 17.66 7.06 6.02
N PHE A 493 17.01 7.63 7.03
CA PHE A 493 15.59 7.99 6.99
C PHE A 493 15.20 8.82 5.76
N LYS A 494 15.97 9.87 5.44
CA LYS A 494 15.66 10.76 4.31
C LYS A 494 15.73 10.03 2.97
N ASP A 495 16.75 9.21 2.79
CA ASP A 495 16.93 8.43 1.55
C ASP A 495 15.89 7.34 1.43
N TYR A 496 15.59 6.67 2.54
CA TYR A 496 14.57 5.60 2.56
C TYR A 496 13.18 6.14 2.24
N ASP A 497 12.78 7.24 2.88
CA ASP A 497 11.51 7.90 2.61
C ASP A 497 11.43 8.45 1.17
N TYR A 498 12.52 9.05 0.69
CA TYR A 498 12.58 9.52 -0.69
C TYR A 498 12.38 8.41 -1.72
N HIS A 499 12.99 7.24 -1.52
CA HIS A 499 12.97 6.13 -2.46
C HIS A 499 11.76 5.21 -2.31
N ARG A 500 11.36 4.89 -1.09
CA ARG A 500 10.26 3.96 -0.79
C ARG A 500 8.95 4.67 -0.47
N GLY A 501 9.02 5.81 0.17
CA GLY A 501 7.90 6.55 0.74
C GLY A 501 7.35 5.89 2.00
N LEU A 502 7.02 6.69 2.98
CA LEU A 502 6.40 6.28 4.23
C LEU A 502 4.97 6.83 4.30
N TYR A 503 4.11 6.16 5.07
CA TYR A 503 2.78 6.66 5.37
C TYR A 503 2.83 7.65 6.54
N LYS A 504 1.82 8.52 6.59
CA LYS A 504 1.74 9.60 7.56
C LYS A 504 1.83 9.15 9.02
N HIS A 505 1.09 8.10 9.39
CA HIS A 505 1.09 7.60 10.77
C HIS A 505 2.49 7.23 11.28
N VAL A 506 3.42 6.92 10.37
CA VAL A 506 4.81 6.63 10.72
C VAL A 506 5.48 7.86 11.33
N TYR A 507 5.27 9.04 10.74
CA TYR A 507 5.83 10.29 11.26
C TYR A 507 5.24 10.68 12.62
N GLU A 508 3.99 10.31 12.90
CA GLU A 508 3.37 10.52 14.19
C GLU A 508 3.93 9.57 15.27
N LEU A 509 4.30 8.34 14.89
CA LEU A 509 4.80 7.32 15.79
C LEU A 509 6.27 7.48 16.17
N ILE A 510 7.10 7.89 15.20
CA ILE A 510 8.55 7.76 15.31
C ILE A 510 9.26 8.97 15.95
N ASN A 511 8.58 10.12 16.06
CA ASN A 511 9.23 11.39 16.40
C ASN A 511 9.98 11.40 17.75
N GLU A 512 9.56 10.61 18.73
CA GLU A 512 10.11 10.72 20.08
C GLU A 512 11.15 9.64 20.42
N ASN A 513 11.12 8.48 19.73
CA ASN A 513 12.05 7.37 19.98
C ASN A 513 12.87 7.03 18.74
N GLN A 514 13.05 8.01 17.84
CA GLN A 514 13.82 7.85 16.60
C GLN A 514 15.24 8.37 16.76
N TYR A 515 16.19 7.55 16.33
CA TYR A 515 17.62 7.85 16.42
C TYR A 515 18.30 7.65 15.06
N PHE A 516 19.10 8.62 14.67
CA PHE A 516 19.89 8.58 13.44
C PHE A 516 21.36 8.18 13.70
N GLU A 517 21.80 8.29 14.95
CA GLU A 517 23.16 8.01 15.37
C GLU A 517 23.20 6.92 16.43
N LYS A 518 24.10 5.94 16.26
CA LYS A 518 24.28 4.80 17.19
C LYS A 518 24.55 5.27 18.63
N ALA A 519 25.41 6.27 18.79
CA ALA A 519 25.80 6.77 20.10
C ALA A 519 24.61 7.36 20.89
N LEU A 520 23.71 8.07 20.21
CA LEU A 520 22.53 8.66 20.85
C LEU A 520 21.50 7.56 21.21
N LEU A 521 21.31 6.57 20.34
CA LEU A 521 20.49 5.41 20.65
C LEU A 521 21.01 4.65 21.88
N PHE A 522 22.29 4.33 21.89
CA PHE A 522 22.90 3.58 23.02
C PHE A 522 22.82 4.36 24.32
N LYS A 523 23.03 5.66 24.27
CA LYS A 523 22.84 6.53 25.43
C LYS A 523 21.39 6.50 25.92
N ALA A 524 20.40 6.62 25.05
CA ALA A 524 19.00 6.59 25.41
C ALA A 524 18.60 5.27 26.09
N ILE A 525 19.11 4.12 25.57
CA ILE A 525 18.89 2.81 26.18
C ILE A 525 19.52 2.74 27.56
N MET A 526 20.78 3.18 27.73
CA MET A 526 21.50 3.15 28.99
C MET A 526 20.90 4.05 30.05
N ASP A 527 20.38 5.21 29.64
CA ASP A 527 19.72 6.19 30.52
C ASP A 527 18.23 5.88 30.71
N ASN A 528 17.72 4.80 30.12
CA ASN A 528 16.31 4.40 30.11
C ASN A 528 15.38 5.55 29.63
N GLN A 529 15.82 6.32 28.66
CA GLN A 529 15.04 7.39 28.04
C GLN A 529 14.09 6.79 27.03
N TYR A 530 12.81 6.69 27.36
CA TYR A 530 11.76 6.18 26.49
C TYR A 530 10.48 7.00 26.65
N ASN A 531 9.94 7.47 25.55
CA ASN A 531 8.66 8.16 25.52
C ASN A 531 7.57 7.19 25.08
N MET A 532 6.46 7.18 25.82
CA MET A 532 5.31 6.33 25.50
C MET A 532 4.74 6.69 24.13
N ILE A 533 4.60 5.70 23.27
CA ILE A 533 4.01 5.85 21.95
C ILE A 533 2.50 5.80 22.06
N ASN A 534 1.80 6.65 21.31
CA ASN A 534 0.35 6.73 21.30
C ASN A 534 -0.28 5.45 20.71
N ASP A 535 -1.28 4.90 21.39
CA ASP A 535 -1.98 3.65 21.01
C ASP A 535 -2.95 3.78 19.84
N LYS A 536 -3.07 4.94 19.23
CA LYS A 536 -4.03 5.21 18.14
C LYS A 536 -3.98 4.19 16.98
N TYR A 537 -2.80 3.64 16.73
CA TYR A 537 -2.54 2.70 15.63
C TYR A 537 -2.26 1.27 16.09
N ILE A 538 -2.63 0.94 17.33
CA ILE A 538 -2.31 -0.33 17.98
C ILE A 538 -3.59 -0.95 18.52
N ASN A 539 -3.82 -2.23 18.24
CA ASN A 539 -4.94 -2.97 18.79
C ASN A 539 -4.52 -3.74 20.06
N LYS A 540 -5.01 -3.30 21.21
CA LYS A 540 -4.81 -3.98 22.49
C LYS A 540 -5.99 -4.86 22.90
N ASN A 541 -7.09 -4.82 22.13
CA ASN A 541 -8.32 -5.62 22.37
C ASN A 541 -8.55 -6.53 21.16
N ASN A 542 -7.57 -7.35 20.86
CA ASN A 542 -7.57 -8.21 19.66
C ASN A 542 -8.50 -9.41 19.86
N ASP A 543 -9.46 -9.57 18.97
CA ASP A 543 -10.44 -10.67 18.91
C ASP A 543 -10.41 -11.35 17.53
N SER A 544 -9.27 -11.31 16.87
CA SER A 544 -9.10 -11.75 15.48
C SER A 544 -9.46 -13.21 15.25
N TYR A 545 -9.21 -14.09 16.20
CA TYR A 545 -9.53 -15.52 16.08
C TYR A 545 -11.04 -15.73 15.92
N GLU A 546 -11.83 -15.17 16.84
CA GLU A 546 -13.28 -15.30 16.84
C GLU A 546 -13.91 -14.55 15.66
N ALA A 547 -13.45 -13.31 15.39
CA ALA A 547 -13.99 -12.50 14.33
C ALA A 547 -13.76 -13.14 12.94
N ILE A 548 -12.56 -13.68 12.69
CA ILE A 548 -12.25 -14.34 11.41
C ILE A 548 -12.98 -15.69 11.32
N THR A 549 -13.09 -16.42 12.42
CA THR A 549 -13.86 -17.67 12.47
C THR A 549 -15.33 -17.43 12.10
N GLN A 550 -15.93 -16.34 12.57
CA GLN A 550 -17.30 -16.00 12.17
C GLN A 550 -17.41 -15.71 10.67
N LEU A 551 -16.44 -15.02 10.06
CA LEU A 551 -16.42 -14.81 8.60
C LEU A 551 -16.31 -16.13 7.84
N ILE A 552 -15.54 -17.08 8.37
CA ILE A 552 -15.43 -18.43 7.79
C ILE A 552 -16.77 -19.16 7.89
N GLU A 553 -17.44 -19.10 9.03
CA GLU A 553 -18.77 -19.73 9.22
C GLU A 553 -19.78 -19.16 8.25
N ASP A 554 -19.88 -17.85 8.15
CA ASP A 554 -20.78 -17.16 7.23
C ASP A 554 -20.54 -17.54 5.75
N ALA A 555 -19.29 -17.83 5.40
CA ALA A 555 -18.90 -18.21 4.05
C ALA A 555 -19.12 -19.70 3.73
N MET A 556 -19.31 -20.54 4.75
CA MET A 556 -19.50 -21.99 4.58
C MET A 556 -20.98 -22.43 4.65
N ILE A 557 -21.90 -21.52 5.00
CA ILE A 557 -23.34 -21.73 4.96
C ILE A 557 -23.83 -21.61 3.52
#